data_b1a82cc38c7b7f482860ecd3986d6c95
#
_entry.id   b1a82cc38c7b7f482860ecd3986d6c95
#
_cell.length_a   1.000
_cell.length_b   1.000
_cell.length_c   1.000
_cell.angle_alpha   90.00
_cell.angle_beta   90.00
_cell.angle_gamma   90.00
#
_symmetry.space_group_name_H-M   'P 1'
#
loop_
_entity.id
_entity.type
_entity.pdbx_description
1 polymer ?
#
loop_
_entity_poly.entity_id
_entity_poly.type
_entity_poly.pdbx_seq_one_letter_code
_entity_poly.pdbx_strand_id
1 'polypeptide(L)'
;MPQVCDVPVAETGKANRVVAPFGFQLLLDLYDCKKGACDDLGLCYDFLEEIVRVLKVEPQSPPFIFRTDGKRFPDKAGLSGWIPLVESGIQLHTLTPKDFISIDIYSCRQFDIEPIKAFVRSYFAPKRMDEQFLERGLDYNT
;
A
#
# COMPACT_ATOMS: atom_id res chain seq x y z
N MET A 1 7.64 26.86 -0.58
CA MET A 1 6.59 25.84 -0.46
C MET A 1 6.89 24.99 0.77
N PRO A 2 5.93 24.76 1.66
CA PRO A 2 6.17 23.81 2.73
C PRO A 2 6.43 22.43 2.11
N GLN A 3 7.50 21.79 2.54
CA GLN A 3 7.79 20.43 2.10
C GLN A 3 6.68 19.50 2.61
N VAL A 4 6.07 18.73 1.70
CA VAL A 4 4.95 17.82 1.99
C VAL A 4 5.31 16.80 3.09
N CYS A 5 6.60 16.58 3.32
CA CYS A 5 7.12 15.61 4.26
C CYS A 5 7.50 16.18 5.64
N ASP A 6 7.28 17.47 5.89
CA ASP A 6 7.59 18.10 7.18
C ASP A 6 6.44 17.91 8.19
N VAL A 7 6.21 16.70 8.63
CA VAL A 7 5.27 16.42 9.72
C VAL A 7 6.06 15.98 10.95
N PRO A 8 5.88 16.64 12.12
CA PRO A 8 6.53 16.18 13.34
C PRO A 8 6.08 14.75 13.66
N VAL A 9 7.04 13.89 13.91
CA VAL A 9 6.77 12.50 14.31
C VAL A 9 6.24 12.49 15.72
N ALA A 10 5.02 12.00 15.94
CA ALA A 10 4.55 11.67 17.26
C ALA A 10 5.38 10.49 17.80
N GLU A 11 5.87 10.63 19.03
CA GLU A 11 6.69 9.63 19.70
C GLU A 11 5.93 8.29 19.80
N THR A 12 6.23 7.36 18.91
CA THR A 12 5.91 5.96 19.13
C THR A 12 7.15 5.30 19.71
N GLY A 13 7.05 4.83 20.96
CA GLY A 13 8.09 4.33 21.85
C GLY A 13 9.13 3.37 21.28
N LYS A 14 9.89 3.79 20.30
CA LYS A 14 11.15 3.17 19.88
C LYS A 14 12.30 4.12 20.22
N ALA A 15 13.25 3.56 20.97
CA ALA A 15 14.39 4.20 21.60
C ALA A 15 14.99 5.40 20.85
N ASN A 16 15.06 6.55 21.52
CA ASN A 16 16.02 7.67 21.34
C ASN A 16 16.52 7.97 19.92
N ARG A 17 15.63 8.10 18.95
CA ARG A 17 16.01 8.64 17.67
C ARG A 17 15.84 10.17 17.73
N VAL A 18 16.95 10.88 17.67
CA VAL A 18 16.98 12.36 17.72
C VAL A 18 16.45 12.99 16.43
N VAL A 19 16.36 12.22 15.34
CA VAL A 19 15.99 12.70 14.00
C VAL A 19 14.88 11.84 13.41
N ALA A 20 13.88 12.48 12.83
CA ALA A 20 12.77 11.79 12.16
C ALA A 20 13.25 11.06 10.90
N PRO A 21 12.74 9.87 10.59
CA PRO A 21 13.00 9.20 9.32
C PRO A 21 12.38 10.00 8.16
N PHE A 22 12.84 9.72 6.94
CA PHE A 22 12.24 10.32 5.75
C PHE A 22 10.79 9.88 5.56
N GLY A 23 10.53 8.59 5.70
CA GLY A 23 9.21 8.06 5.41
C GLY A 23 8.92 6.72 6.09
N PHE A 24 7.73 6.22 5.80
CA PHE A 24 7.13 5.04 6.42
C PHE A 24 6.60 4.11 5.36
N GLN A 25 6.74 2.81 5.56
CA GLN A 25 6.24 1.82 4.63
C GLN A 25 5.45 0.74 5.37
N LEU A 26 4.21 0.53 4.95
CA LEU A 26 3.35 -0.55 5.41
C LEU A 26 3.30 -1.62 4.31
N LEU A 27 3.61 -2.86 4.68
CA LEU A 27 3.54 -4.02 3.82
C LEU A 27 2.43 -4.93 4.34
N LEU A 28 1.47 -5.27 3.48
CA LEU A 28 0.35 -6.13 3.81
C LEU A 28 0.33 -7.32 2.86
N ASP A 29 0.28 -8.52 3.43
CA ASP A 29 0.09 -9.78 2.70
C ASP A 29 -1.27 -10.37 3.08
N LEU A 30 -2.16 -10.47 2.10
CA LEU A 30 -3.53 -10.91 2.26
C LEU A 30 -3.69 -12.32 1.71
N TYR A 31 -4.20 -13.23 2.53
CA TYR A 31 -4.38 -14.63 2.18
C TYR A 31 -5.87 -14.97 2.11
N ASP A 32 -6.23 -15.80 1.14
CA ASP A 32 -7.60 -16.25 0.92
C ASP A 32 -8.60 -15.07 0.84
N CYS A 33 -8.31 -14.12 -0.04
CA CYS A 33 -9.19 -13.00 -0.33
C CYS A 33 -10.50 -13.47 -0.95
N LYS A 34 -11.52 -12.61 -0.92
CA LYS A 34 -12.83 -12.97 -1.50
C LYS A 34 -12.69 -13.40 -2.95
N LYS A 35 -13.48 -14.40 -3.34
CA LYS A 35 -13.47 -14.97 -4.69
C LYS A 35 -13.66 -13.90 -5.76
N GLY A 36 -12.83 -13.98 -6.81
CA GLY A 36 -12.88 -13.08 -7.95
C GLY A 36 -12.13 -11.76 -7.78
N ALA A 37 -11.77 -11.35 -6.56
CA ALA A 37 -11.11 -10.07 -6.33
C ALA A 37 -9.75 -9.96 -7.04
N CYS A 38 -8.98 -11.05 -7.06
CA CYS A 38 -7.64 -11.07 -7.67
C CYS A 38 -7.65 -10.94 -9.20
N ASP A 39 -8.79 -11.09 -9.84
CA ASP A 39 -8.95 -11.01 -11.30
C ASP A 39 -9.90 -9.89 -11.74
N ASP A 40 -10.38 -9.11 -10.80
CA ASP A 40 -11.29 -8.00 -11.07
C ASP A 40 -10.52 -6.68 -11.20
N LEU A 41 -10.22 -6.31 -12.45
CA LEU A 41 -9.44 -5.12 -12.75
C LEU A 41 -10.14 -3.84 -12.27
N GLY A 42 -11.45 -3.73 -12.47
CA GLY A 42 -12.23 -2.56 -12.03
C GLY A 42 -12.22 -2.42 -10.52
N LEU A 43 -12.39 -3.52 -9.79
CA LEU A 43 -12.34 -3.53 -8.33
C LEU A 43 -10.97 -3.06 -7.81
N CYS A 44 -9.90 -3.58 -8.39
CA CYS A 44 -8.54 -3.22 -7.97
C CYS A 44 -8.15 -1.79 -8.38
N TYR A 45 -8.62 -1.31 -9.52
CA TYR A 45 -8.48 0.08 -9.93
C TYR A 45 -9.15 1.02 -8.92
N ASP A 46 -10.40 0.73 -8.58
CA ASP A 46 -11.17 1.53 -7.62
C ASP A 46 -10.53 1.50 -6.22
N PHE A 47 -9.96 0.35 -5.82
CA PHE A 47 -9.21 0.25 -4.58
C PHE A 47 -8.07 1.26 -4.51
N LEU A 48 -7.28 1.36 -5.58
CA LEU A 48 -6.15 2.30 -5.62
C LEU A 48 -6.63 3.75 -5.56
N GLU A 49 -7.75 4.08 -6.19
CA GLU A 49 -8.33 5.42 -6.08
C GLU A 49 -8.86 5.71 -4.67
N GLU A 50 -9.51 4.74 -4.04
CA GLU A 50 -10.14 4.93 -2.74
C GLU A 50 -9.13 4.97 -1.59
N ILE A 51 -8.09 4.13 -1.61
CA ILE A 51 -7.09 4.10 -0.54
C ILE A 51 -6.32 5.42 -0.43
N VAL A 52 -6.16 6.13 -1.52
CA VAL A 52 -5.57 7.48 -1.53
C VAL A 52 -6.36 8.44 -0.64
N ARG A 53 -7.69 8.33 -0.66
CA ARG A 53 -8.57 9.16 0.20
C ARG A 53 -8.47 8.75 1.66
N VAL A 54 -8.37 7.45 1.94
CA VAL A 54 -8.20 6.94 3.30
C VAL A 54 -6.88 7.42 3.91
N LEU A 55 -5.80 7.39 3.11
CA LEU A 55 -4.47 7.88 3.49
C LEU A 55 -4.39 9.41 3.57
N LYS A 56 -5.29 10.13 2.91
CA LYS A 56 -5.26 11.60 2.78
C LYS A 56 -3.96 12.09 2.14
N VAL A 57 -3.59 11.47 1.04
CA VAL A 57 -2.39 11.78 0.25
C VAL A 57 -2.77 12.29 -1.13
N GLU A 58 -1.80 12.88 -1.84
CA GLU A 58 -2.01 13.51 -3.14
C GLU A 58 -1.55 12.61 -4.29
N PRO A 59 -2.46 12.10 -5.14
CA PRO A 59 -2.07 11.32 -6.30
C PRO A 59 -1.46 12.22 -7.39
N GLN A 60 -0.44 11.70 -8.08
CA GLN A 60 0.20 12.39 -9.20
C GLN A 60 -0.38 11.98 -10.56
N SER A 61 -1.15 10.89 -10.59
CA SER A 61 -1.82 10.38 -11.78
C SER A 61 -2.99 9.49 -11.38
N PRO A 62 -3.88 9.12 -12.33
CA PRO A 62 -4.75 7.97 -12.14
C PRO A 62 -3.94 6.70 -11.91
N PRO A 63 -4.53 5.65 -11.32
CA PRO A 63 -3.83 4.37 -11.16
C PRO A 63 -3.39 3.76 -12.49
N PHE A 64 -2.24 3.09 -12.47
CA PHE A 64 -1.81 2.17 -13.52
C PHE A 64 -2.15 0.76 -13.06
N ILE A 65 -2.79 -0.02 -13.93
CA ILE A 65 -3.11 -1.40 -13.61
C ILE A 65 -3.04 -2.26 -14.88
N PHE A 66 -2.40 -3.43 -14.76
CA PHE A 66 -2.14 -4.34 -15.86
C PHE A 66 -2.47 -5.77 -15.46
N ARG A 67 -3.01 -6.52 -16.41
CA ARG A 67 -3.26 -7.95 -16.26
C ARG A 67 -2.10 -8.75 -16.78
N THR A 68 -1.61 -9.70 -15.99
CA THR A 68 -0.62 -10.67 -16.46
C THR A 68 -1.27 -11.67 -17.41
N ASP A 69 -0.60 -11.99 -18.51
CA ASP A 69 -1.03 -13.08 -19.40
C ASP A 69 -0.93 -14.43 -18.67
N GLY A 70 -2.07 -14.91 -18.18
CA GLY A 70 -2.15 -16.15 -17.42
C GLY A 70 -1.92 -17.42 -18.26
N LYS A 71 -1.98 -17.34 -19.60
CA LYS A 71 -1.60 -18.45 -20.48
C LYS A 71 -0.08 -18.61 -20.54
N ARG A 72 0.63 -17.50 -20.63
CA ARG A 72 2.09 -17.48 -20.65
C ARG A 72 2.69 -17.70 -19.26
N PHE A 73 2.06 -17.14 -18.23
CA PHE A 73 2.53 -17.17 -16.85
C PHE A 73 1.40 -17.62 -15.91
N PRO A 74 1.02 -18.91 -15.93
CA PRO A 74 -0.14 -19.40 -15.19
C PRO A 74 -0.01 -19.24 -13.66
N ASP A 75 1.20 -19.35 -13.12
CA ASP A 75 1.50 -19.15 -11.71
C ASP A 75 1.55 -17.66 -11.29
N LYS A 76 1.54 -16.74 -12.26
CA LYS A 76 1.55 -15.29 -12.07
C LYS A 76 0.26 -14.62 -12.54
N ALA A 77 -0.76 -15.40 -12.88
CA ALA A 77 -2.05 -14.87 -13.30
C ALA A 77 -2.62 -13.93 -12.22
N GLY A 78 -3.02 -12.74 -12.62
CA GLY A 78 -3.51 -11.70 -11.73
C GLY A 78 -3.23 -10.30 -12.26
N LEU A 79 -3.19 -9.34 -11.34
CA LEU A 79 -3.09 -7.92 -11.65
C LEU A 79 -1.87 -7.30 -10.97
N SER A 80 -1.24 -6.36 -11.64
CA SER A 80 -0.21 -5.48 -11.09
C SER A 80 -0.70 -4.05 -11.19
N GLY A 81 -0.82 -3.37 -10.06
CA GLY A 81 -1.30 -2.00 -9.98
C GLY A 81 -0.35 -1.08 -9.22
N TRP A 82 -0.36 0.18 -9.57
CA TRP A 82 0.47 1.19 -8.93
C TRP A 82 -0.16 2.57 -9.07
N ILE A 83 -0.06 3.37 -8.01
CA ILE A 83 -0.42 4.77 -8.05
C ILE A 83 0.72 5.60 -7.46
N PRO A 84 1.32 6.52 -8.25
CA PRO A 84 2.32 7.44 -7.75
C PRO A 84 1.65 8.54 -6.93
N LEU A 85 2.30 8.89 -5.82
CA LEU A 85 1.86 9.94 -4.90
C LEU A 85 2.95 10.99 -4.77
N VAL A 86 2.56 12.24 -4.51
CA VAL A 86 3.53 13.28 -4.10
C VAL A 86 4.34 12.79 -2.90
N GLU A 87 3.72 12.05 -2.00
CA GLU A 87 4.32 11.49 -0.78
C GLU A 87 5.04 10.15 -0.99
N SER A 88 4.95 9.50 -2.10
CA SER A 88 5.70 8.32 -2.62
C SER A 88 4.85 7.42 -3.52
N GLY A 89 4.19 6.37 -3.02
CA GLY A 89 3.40 5.51 -3.88
C GLY A 89 2.74 4.32 -3.18
N ILE A 90 1.77 3.73 -3.87
CA ILE A 90 1.07 2.52 -3.44
C ILE A 90 1.14 1.50 -4.56
N GLN A 91 1.50 0.26 -4.22
CA GLN A 91 1.55 -0.86 -5.16
C GLN A 91 0.60 -1.96 -4.71
N LEU A 92 -0.07 -2.57 -5.68
CA LEU A 92 -0.96 -3.72 -5.50
C LEU A 92 -0.50 -4.83 -6.44
N HIS A 93 -0.40 -6.05 -5.93
CA HIS A 93 -0.11 -7.23 -6.75
C HIS A 93 -1.03 -8.37 -6.33
N THR A 94 -1.78 -8.92 -7.28
CA THR A 94 -2.69 -10.03 -7.02
C THR A 94 -2.23 -11.30 -7.72
N LEU A 95 -2.48 -12.45 -7.10
CA LEU A 95 -2.23 -13.76 -7.65
C LEU A 95 -3.50 -14.60 -7.57
N THR A 96 -4.18 -14.74 -8.71
CA THR A 96 -5.45 -15.44 -8.85
C THR A 96 -5.40 -16.90 -8.39
N PRO A 97 -4.33 -17.69 -8.67
CA PRO A 97 -4.33 -19.11 -8.31
C PRO A 97 -4.47 -19.39 -6.80
N LYS A 98 -4.12 -18.42 -5.96
CA LYS A 98 -4.16 -18.58 -4.50
C LYS A 98 -5.01 -17.53 -3.78
N ASP A 99 -5.78 -16.74 -4.52
CA ASP A 99 -6.54 -15.61 -3.95
C ASP A 99 -5.68 -14.73 -3.01
N PHE A 100 -4.43 -14.49 -3.41
CA PHE A 100 -3.42 -13.76 -2.64
C PHE A 100 -3.26 -12.33 -3.17
N ILE A 101 -3.13 -11.37 -2.26
CA ILE A 101 -2.86 -9.97 -2.60
C ILE A 101 -1.76 -9.43 -1.71
N SER A 102 -0.73 -8.84 -2.31
CA SER A 102 0.25 -8.02 -1.58
C SER A 102 0.02 -6.55 -1.87
N ILE A 103 0.14 -5.72 -0.82
CA ILE A 103 -0.05 -4.27 -0.90
C ILE A 103 1.13 -3.60 -0.22
N ASP A 104 1.77 -2.66 -0.93
CA ASP A 104 2.87 -1.85 -0.42
C ASP A 104 2.40 -0.39 -0.38
N ILE A 105 2.44 0.22 0.80
CA ILE A 105 2.09 1.62 1.00
C ILE A 105 3.32 2.34 1.54
N TYR A 106 3.87 3.23 0.72
CA TYR A 106 5.03 4.02 1.08
C TYR A 106 4.68 5.51 1.03
N SER A 107 4.89 6.20 2.16
CA SER A 107 4.65 7.63 2.26
C SER A 107 5.73 8.31 3.10
N CYS A 108 6.22 9.45 2.62
CA CYS A 108 7.09 10.32 3.43
C CYS A 108 6.29 11.09 4.50
N ARG A 109 4.97 11.03 4.42
CA ARG A 109 4.07 11.56 5.44
C ARG A 109 3.63 10.44 6.36
N GLN A 110 3.71 10.66 7.66
CA GLN A 110 3.23 9.69 8.66
C GLN A 110 1.73 9.44 8.52
N PHE A 111 1.32 8.21 8.67
CA PHE A 111 -0.07 7.80 8.61
C PHE A 111 -0.41 6.77 9.70
N ASP A 112 -1.70 6.73 10.07
CA ASP A 112 -2.22 5.72 11.00
C ASP A 112 -2.52 4.43 10.23
N ILE A 113 -1.94 3.31 10.67
CA ILE A 113 -2.09 2.02 9.99
C ILE A 113 -3.45 1.36 10.25
N GLU A 114 -4.10 1.64 11.37
CA GLU A 114 -5.34 0.95 11.74
C GLU A 114 -6.52 1.24 10.79
N PRO A 115 -6.82 2.50 10.40
CA PRO A 115 -7.85 2.77 9.39
C PRO A 115 -7.56 2.11 8.05
N ILE A 116 -6.29 2.05 7.66
CA ILE A 116 -5.86 1.43 6.40
C ILE A 116 -6.11 -0.07 6.43
N LYS A 117 -5.72 -0.74 7.50
CA LYS A 117 -5.96 -2.17 7.69
C LYS A 117 -7.44 -2.50 7.69
N ALA A 118 -8.25 -1.69 8.38
CA ALA A 118 -9.70 -1.85 8.40
C ALA A 118 -10.31 -1.71 7.00
N PHE A 119 -9.88 -0.72 6.24
CA PHE A 119 -10.31 -0.52 4.85
C PHE A 119 -9.94 -1.71 3.96
N VAL A 120 -8.68 -2.16 4.04
CA VAL A 120 -8.19 -3.30 3.25
C VAL A 120 -8.97 -4.57 3.58
N ARG A 121 -9.20 -4.86 4.86
CA ARG A 121 -10.00 -6.02 5.29
C ARG A 121 -11.42 -5.97 4.76
N SER A 122 -12.08 -4.83 4.84
CA SER A 122 -13.45 -4.71 4.34
C SER A 122 -13.52 -4.83 2.82
N TYR A 123 -12.49 -4.36 2.12
CA TYR A 123 -12.45 -4.33 0.66
C TYR A 123 -12.20 -5.72 0.04
N PHE A 124 -11.21 -6.46 0.55
CA PHE A 124 -10.79 -7.75 -0.01
C PHE A 124 -11.19 -8.97 0.81
N ALA A 125 -11.69 -8.77 2.01
CA ALA A 125 -12.14 -9.83 2.94
C ALA A 125 -11.15 -11.01 3.06
N PRO A 126 -9.86 -10.78 3.34
CA PRO A 126 -8.92 -11.88 3.52
C PRO A 126 -9.23 -12.68 4.77
N LYS A 127 -8.97 -13.98 4.74
CA LYS A 127 -9.07 -14.82 5.94
C LYS A 127 -7.92 -14.58 6.91
N ARG A 128 -6.74 -14.20 6.40
CA ARG A 128 -5.56 -13.84 7.18
C ARG A 128 -4.83 -12.68 6.52
N MET A 129 -4.26 -11.80 7.33
CA MET A 129 -3.45 -10.69 6.86
C MET A 129 -2.21 -10.55 7.73
N ASP A 130 -1.03 -10.64 7.12
CA ASP A 130 0.25 -10.34 7.76
C ASP A 130 0.64 -8.90 7.48
N GLU A 131 1.34 -8.27 8.43
CA GLU A 131 1.77 -6.88 8.29
C GLU A 131 3.22 -6.68 8.73
N GLN A 132 3.88 -5.74 8.05
CA GLN A 132 5.16 -5.18 8.48
C GLN A 132 5.11 -3.66 8.33
N PHE A 133 5.68 -2.95 9.28
CA PHE A 133 5.76 -1.50 9.24
C PHE A 133 7.21 -1.07 9.45
N LEU A 134 7.72 -0.28 8.50
CA LEU A 134 9.14 0.10 8.43
C LEU A 134 9.29 1.61 8.36
N GLU A 135 10.33 2.10 9.02
CA GLU A 135 10.83 3.46 8.82
C GLU A 135 11.92 3.45 7.76
N ARG A 136 11.93 4.45 6.88
CA ARG A 136 12.86 4.56 5.76
C ARG A 136 13.56 5.90 5.74
N GLY A 137 14.78 5.91 5.18
CA GLY A 137 15.58 7.12 5.11
C GLY A 137 15.96 7.63 6.50
N LEU A 138 16.53 6.74 7.33
CA LEU A 138 16.83 7.03 8.74
C LEU A 138 17.77 8.21 8.91
N ASP A 139 18.65 8.43 7.96
CA ASP A 139 19.68 9.49 7.99
C ASP A 139 19.35 10.66 7.07
N TYR A 140 18.16 10.70 6.50
CA TYR A 140 17.76 11.73 5.53
C TYR A 140 17.80 13.14 6.13
N ASN A 141 17.37 13.29 7.37
CA ASN A 141 17.31 14.59 8.05
C ASN A 141 18.55 14.89 8.93
N THR A 142 19.62 14.11 8.78
CA THR A 142 20.86 14.33 9.53
C THR A 142 21.74 15.40 8.91
#